data_bb220ef6916ac31b7d11eac83480d79e
#
_entry.id   bb220ef6916ac31b7d11eac83480d79e
#
_cell.length_a   1.000
_cell.length_b   1.000
_cell.length_c   1.000
_cell.angle_alpha   90.00
_cell.angle_beta   90.00
_cell.angle_gamma   90.00
#
_symmetry.space_group_name_H-M   'P 1'
#
loop_
_entity.id
_entity.type
_entity.pdbx_description
1 polymer ?
#
loop_
_entity_poly.entity_id
_entity_poly.type
_entity_poly.pdbx_seq_one_letter_code
_entity_poly.pdbx_strand_id
1 'polypeptide(L)'
;LPLILLNYLISGLSVLAVISARGGSKGLPRKNILPLGNEPLIAHSINQANKSKYIDKLILSTEDEEIIKVSKNYEIEIPFIRPKSLSEDDISGLDVVLHAVENILGYDLVVLLQPTSPLRLAIDIDTCIERLINRNVNACVSVVETSKSPYWMFELNEHENFIPVIKDVPLVSIRQELPKTYAINGAVYVAKINWFIQKKEFINDETIAHI
;
A
#
# COMPACT_ATOMS: atom_id res chain seq x y z
N LEU A 1 -11.21 -11.60 -18.68
CA LEU A 1 -11.52 -10.65 -19.77
C LEU A 1 -10.42 -10.73 -20.84
N PRO A 2 -10.74 -10.63 -22.16
CA PRO A 2 -9.74 -10.48 -23.18
C PRO A 2 -8.87 -9.24 -22.91
N LEU A 3 -7.57 -9.32 -23.16
CA LEU A 3 -6.61 -8.25 -22.87
C LEU A 3 -6.99 -6.90 -23.51
N ILE A 4 -7.55 -6.96 -24.73
CA ILE A 4 -8.02 -5.77 -25.46
C ILE A 4 -9.17 -5.08 -24.73
N LEU A 5 -10.14 -5.85 -24.22
CA LEU A 5 -11.29 -5.30 -23.48
C LEU A 5 -10.85 -4.75 -22.12
N LEU A 6 -9.91 -5.40 -21.45
CA LEU A 6 -9.33 -4.93 -20.19
C LEU A 6 -8.62 -3.59 -20.38
N ASN A 7 -7.74 -3.48 -21.39
CA ASN A 7 -7.06 -2.22 -21.70
C ASN A 7 -8.05 -1.10 -22.03
N TYR A 8 -9.13 -1.42 -22.76
CA TYR A 8 -10.18 -0.44 -23.06
C TYR A 8 -10.91 0.05 -21.81
N LEU A 9 -11.24 -0.86 -20.89
CA LEU A 9 -11.90 -0.52 -19.62
C LEU A 9 -10.99 0.32 -18.71
N ILE A 10 -9.70 0.00 -18.66
CA ILE A 10 -8.74 0.75 -17.82
C ILE A 10 -8.42 2.11 -18.45
N SER A 11 -8.33 2.20 -19.78
CA SER A 11 -8.04 3.47 -20.48
C SER A 11 -9.13 4.54 -20.29
N GLY A 12 -10.34 4.15 -19.83
CA GLY A 12 -11.40 5.07 -19.47
C GLY A 12 -11.41 5.52 -18.02
N LEU A 13 -10.49 5.01 -17.18
CA LEU A 13 -10.38 5.34 -15.76
C LEU A 13 -9.12 6.15 -15.49
N SER A 14 -9.24 7.13 -14.60
CA SER A 14 -8.12 7.96 -14.14
C SER A 14 -7.57 7.46 -12.81
N VAL A 15 -6.24 7.37 -12.71
CA VAL A 15 -5.53 6.76 -11.57
C VAL A 15 -4.60 7.74 -10.89
N LEU A 16 -4.90 8.06 -9.63
CA LEU A 16 -4.05 8.83 -8.74
C LEU A 16 -3.19 7.90 -7.88
N ALA A 17 -1.86 8.00 -7.98
CA ALA A 17 -0.96 7.32 -7.07
C ALA A 17 -0.43 8.28 -5.99
N VAL A 18 -0.44 7.82 -4.75
CA VAL A 18 0.00 8.56 -3.57
C VAL A 18 1.15 7.83 -2.91
N ILE A 19 2.31 8.48 -2.84
CA ILE A 19 3.42 8.06 -1.97
C ILE A 19 3.31 8.86 -0.68
N SER A 20 3.16 8.15 0.45
CA SER A 20 3.11 8.76 1.78
C SER A 20 4.46 8.61 2.47
N ALA A 21 5.13 9.73 2.77
CA ALA A 21 6.41 9.73 3.46
C ALA A 21 6.45 10.82 4.53
N ARG A 22 6.64 10.45 5.80
CA ARG A 22 6.82 11.40 6.91
C ARG A 22 8.28 11.51 7.32
N GLY A 23 8.67 12.66 7.88
CA GLY A 23 10.02 12.90 8.41
C GLY A 23 10.30 12.14 9.70
N GLY A 24 9.29 12.02 10.58
CA GLY A 24 9.38 11.45 11.92
C GLY A 24 9.31 9.93 11.97
N SER A 25 10.31 9.21 11.44
CA SER A 25 10.38 7.74 11.55
C SER A 25 11.03 7.30 12.85
N LYS A 26 10.29 6.67 13.79
CA LYS A 26 10.80 6.23 15.11
C LYS A 26 11.83 5.10 15.02
N GLY A 27 11.57 4.06 14.26
CA GLY A 27 12.44 2.89 14.17
C GLY A 27 13.78 3.15 13.47
N LEU A 28 13.77 4.02 12.46
CA LEU A 28 14.95 4.44 11.72
C LEU A 28 14.78 5.91 11.32
N PRO A 29 15.47 6.85 12.00
CA PRO A 29 15.36 8.27 11.69
C PRO A 29 15.66 8.56 10.22
N ARG A 30 14.88 9.45 9.61
CA ARG A 30 15.03 9.88 8.21
C ARG A 30 14.93 8.75 7.17
N LYS A 31 14.34 7.62 7.53
CA LYS A 31 14.29 6.38 6.74
C LYS A 31 14.01 6.62 5.25
N ASN A 32 13.05 7.47 4.92
CA ASN A 32 12.59 7.66 3.54
C ASN A 32 13.64 8.27 2.60
N ILE A 33 14.63 8.96 3.14
CA ILE A 33 15.72 9.58 2.37
C ILE A 33 17.08 8.94 2.60
N LEU A 34 17.16 7.90 3.45
CA LEU A 34 18.38 7.12 3.59
C LEU A 34 18.66 6.33 2.31
N PRO A 35 19.94 6.18 1.94
CA PRO A 35 20.31 5.42 0.76
C PRO A 35 19.99 3.93 0.93
N LEU A 36 19.36 3.36 -0.08
CA LEU A 36 19.24 1.93 -0.30
C LEU A 36 19.86 1.60 -1.66
N GLY A 37 21.05 1.01 -1.64
CA GLY A 37 21.89 0.95 -2.83
C GLY A 37 22.38 2.35 -3.23
N ASN A 38 22.13 2.74 -4.46
CA ASN A 38 22.60 4.03 -5.02
C ASN A 38 21.57 5.15 -4.95
N GLU A 39 20.38 4.91 -4.42
CA GLU A 39 19.26 5.87 -4.41
C GLU A 39 18.62 5.95 -3.03
N PRO A 40 17.99 7.08 -2.65
CA PRO A 40 17.21 7.15 -1.42
C PRO A 40 16.01 6.20 -1.46
N LEU A 41 15.61 5.68 -0.30
CA LEU A 41 14.52 4.69 -0.19
C LEU A 41 13.25 5.09 -0.95
N ILE A 42 12.84 6.37 -0.86
CA ILE A 42 11.63 6.87 -1.52
C ILE A 42 11.73 6.79 -3.06
N ALA A 43 12.94 6.95 -3.62
CA ALA A 43 13.15 6.94 -5.06
C ALA A 43 12.77 5.62 -5.71
N HIS A 44 12.99 4.49 -5.02
CA HIS A 44 12.57 3.17 -5.53
C HIS A 44 11.06 3.13 -5.80
N SER A 45 10.25 3.70 -4.91
CA SER A 45 8.80 3.75 -5.10
C SER A 45 8.40 4.71 -6.23
N ILE A 46 9.04 5.89 -6.32
CA ILE A 46 8.79 6.87 -7.37
C ILE A 46 9.12 6.26 -8.75
N ASN A 47 10.30 5.68 -8.89
CA ASN A 47 10.77 5.10 -10.14
C ASN A 47 9.88 3.95 -10.64
N GLN A 48 9.34 3.12 -9.74
CA GLN A 48 8.43 2.05 -10.13
C GLN A 48 7.02 2.58 -10.47
N ALA A 49 6.53 3.58 -9.74
CA ALA A 49 5.26 4.22 -10.05
C ALA A 49 5.27 4.87 -11.43
N ASN A 50 6.35 5.59 -11.79
CA ASN A 50 6.52 6.22 -13.10
C ASN A 50 6.66 5.22 -14.28
N LYS A 51 6.93 3.95 -13.99
CA LYS A 51 6.96 2.86 -14.99
C LYS A 51 5.62 2.16 -15.15
N SER A 52 4.65 2.43 -14.28
CA SER A 52 3.30 1.87 -14.39
C SER A 52 2.61 2.38 -15.66
N LYS A 53 1.84 1.51 -16.30
CA LYS A 53 1.08 1.82 -17.52
C LYS A 53 -0.20 2.63 -17.25
N TYR A 54 -0.65 2.63 -16.00
CA TYR A 54 -2.00 3.09 -15.64
C TYR A 54 -2.01 4.29 -14.69
N ILE A 55 -0.88 4.68 -14.10
CA ILE A 55 -0.81 5.86 -13.24
C ILE A 55 -0.83 7.12 -14.11
N ASP A 56 -1.90 7.93 -13.99
CA ASP A 56 -2.02 9.22 -14.69
C ASP A 56 -1.36 10.35 -13.89
N LYS A 57 -1.40 10.25 -12.55
CA LYS A 57 -0.78 11.24 -11.67
C LYS A 57 -0.14 10.58 -10.46
N LEU A 58 1.14 10.92 -10.23
CA LEU A 58 1.91 10.50 -9.07
C LEU A 58 2.16 11.71 -8.16
N ILE A 59 1.74 11.61 -6.89
CA ILE A 59 1.97 12.65 -5.91
C ILE A 59 2.69 12.13 -4.67
N LEU A 60 3.43 13.03 -4.03
CA LEU A 60 4.02 12.85 -2.71
C LEU A 60 3.21 13.60 -1.67
N SER A 61 2.76 12.91 -0.63
CA SER A 61 2.20 13.51 0.57
C SER A 61 3.26 13.48 1.68
N THR A 62 3.76 14.65 2.05
CA THR A 62 4.78 14.82 3.10
C THR A 62 4.67 16.21 3.74
N GLU A 63 5.10 16.32 4.99
CA GLU A 63 5.27 17.58 5.73
C GLU A 63 6.74 18.03 5.78
N ASP A 64 7.65 17.18 5.34
CA ASP A 64 9.08 17.27 5.63
C ASP A 64 9.86 17.93 4.48
N GLU A 65 10.55 19.02 4.76
CA GLU A 65 11.29 19.82 3.76
C GLU A 65 12.47 19.07 3.12
N GLU A 66 13.14 18.17 3.88
CA GLU A 66 14.25 17.39 3.30
C GLU A 66 13.73 16.31 2.37
N ILE A 67 12.61 15.65 2.72
CA ILE A 67 11.97 14.70 1.83
C ILE A 67 11.52 15.42 0.55
N ILE A 68 10.92 16.60 0.67
CA ILE A 68 10.54 17.44 -0.48
C ILE A 68 11.77 17.75 -1.34
N LYS A 69 12.87 18.19 -0.71
CA LYS A 69 14.11 18.54 -1.43
C LYS A 69 14.70 17.35 -2.18
N VAL A 70 14.76 16.19 -1.54
CA VAL A 70 15.27 14.96 -2.18
C VAL A 70 14.35 14.52 -3.31
N SER A 71 13.03 14.54 -3.10
CA SER A 71 12.05 14.07 -4.08
C SER A 71 11.97 14.95 -5.34
N LYS A 72 12.35 16.23 -5.26
CA LYS A 72 12.43 17.13 -6.42
C LYS A 72 13.43 16.67 -7.50
N ASN A 73 14.34 15.75 -7.17
CA ASN A 73 15.26 15.17 -8.16
C ASN A 73 14.62 14.02 -8.96
N TYR A 74 13.36 13.70 -8.68
CA TYR A 74 12.61 12.60 -9.29
C TYR A 74 11.29 13.12 -9.88
N GLU A 75 10.72 12.38 -10.82
CA GLU A 75 9.45 12.73 -11.46
C GLU A 75 8.27 12.43 -10.51
N ILE A 76 7.99 13.35 -9.60
CA ILE A 76 6.87 13.31 -8.66
C ILE A 76 6.36 14.70 -8.36
N GLU A 77 5.05 14.86 -8.31
CA GLU A 77 4.43 16.13 -7.93
C GLU A 77 4.23 16.21 -6.41
N ILE A 78 4.38 17.45 -5.87
CA ILE A 78 4.12 17.77 -4.46
C ILE A 78 3.09 18.90 -4.44
N PRO A 79 1.81 18.57 -4.63
CA PRO A 79 0.77 19.58 -4.86
C PRO A 79 0.41 20.37 -3.59
N PHE A 80 0.74 19.84 -2.42
CA PHE A 80 0.49 20.46 -1.10
C PHE A 80 1.54 20.02 -0.08
N ILE A 81 1.67 20.79 0.97
CA ILE A 81 2.38 20.37 2.18
C ILE A 81 1.38 19.69 3.12
N ARG A 82 1.63 18.45 3.50
CA ARG A 82 0.77 17.71 4.40
C ARG A 82 0.68 18.41 5.75
N PRO A 83 -0.52 18.61 6.34
CA PRO A 83 -0.67 19.11 7.68
C PRO A 83 0.13 18.28 8.70
N LYS A 84 0.82 18.94 9.64
CA LYS A 84 1.62 18.24 10.67
C LYS A 84 0.78 17.28 11.51
N SER A 85 -0.48 17.62 11.78
CA SER A 85 -1.43 16.74 12.47
C SER A 85 -1.65 15.39 11.77
N LEU A 86 -1.44 15.30 10.45
CA LEU A 86 -1.50 14.06 9.70
C LEU A 86 -0.15 13.34 9.62
N SER A 87 0.83 13.73 10.43
CA SER A 87 2.18 13.15 10.46
C SER A 87 2.55 12.60 11.83
N GLU A 88 1.64 12.69 12.78
CA GLU A 88 1.78 12.14 14.13
C GLU A 88 1.77 10.60 14.11
N ASP A 89 2.20 10.00 15.21
CA ASP A 89 2.44 8.54 15.26
C ASP A 89 1.17 7.69 15.27
N ASP A 90 0.10 8.23 15.80
CA ASP A 90 -1.23 7.64 15.91
C ASP A 90 -2.10 7.82 14.67
N ILE A 91 -1.61 8.62 13.71
CA ILE A 91 -2.33 8.86 12.45
C ILE A 91 -2.20 7.67 11.51
N SER A 92 -3.34 7.22 11.05
CA SER A 92 -3.42 6.16 10.05
C SER A 92 -2.89 6.61 8.69
N GLY A 93 -2.22 5.72 7.97
CA GLY A 93 -1.91 5.94 6.56
C GLY A 93 -3.16 6.18 5.68
N LEU A 94 -4.33 5.75 6.15
CA LEU A 94 -5.62 5.98 5.50
C LEU A 94 -6.02 7.46 5.52
N ASP A 95 -5.82 8.16 6.65
CA ASP A 95 -6.12 9.59 6.77
C ASP A 95 -5.26 10.43 5.83
N VAL A 96 -4.01 9.99 5.62
CA VAL A 96 -3.10 10.64 4.65
C VAL A 96 -3.60 10.47 3.21
N VAL A 97 -4.11 9.29 2.86
CA VAL A 97 -4.68 9.06 1.53
C VAL A 97 -6.00 9.80 1.38
N LEU A 98 -6.85 9.83 2.41
CA LEU A 98 -8.11 10.59 2.40
C LEU A 98 -7.83 12.07 2.13
N HIS A 99 -6.89 12.67 2.86
CA HIS A 99 -6.46 14.05 2.61
C HIS A 99 -5.98 14.25 1.17
N ALA A 100 -5.25 13.29 0.60
CA ALA A 100 -4.76 13.41 -0.77
C ALA A 100 -5.91 13.40 -1.79
N VAL A 101 -6.87 12.48 -1.68
CA VAL A 101 -7.99 12.39 -2.62
C VAL A 101 -8.99 13.54 -2.47
N GLU A 102 -9.10 14.14 -1.30
CA GLU A 102 -9.90 15.34 -1.07
C GLU A 102 -9.28 16.61 -1.69
N ASN A 103 -7.96 16.67 -1.79
CA ASN A 103 -7.24 17.81 -2.38
C ASN A 103 -6.97 17.64 -3.88
N ILE A 104 -7.00 16.41 -4.41
CA ILE A 104 -6.72 16.09 -5.81
C ILE A 104 -7.94 15.39 -6.40
N LEU A 105 -8.84 16.16 -6.97
CA LEU A 105 -10.11 15.69 -7.49
C LEU A 105 -10.00 15.19 -8.95
N GLY A 106 -11.02 14.44 -9.39
CA GLY A 106 -11.17 14.05 -10.78
C GLY A 106 -10.52 12.71 -11.15
N TYR A 107 -10.21 11.88 -10.16
CA TYR A 107 -9.69 10.53 -10.37
C TYR A 107 -10.70 9.47 -9.94
N ASP A 108 -10.66 8.31 -10.60
CA ASP A 108 -11.55 7.18 -10.34
C ASP A 108 -10.95 6.20 -9.34
N LEU A 109 -9.63 5.97 -9.44
CA LEU A 109 -8.88 5.06 -8.60
C LEU A 109 -7.80 5.79 -7.80
N VAL A 110 -7.57 5.33 -6.58
CA VAL A 110 -6.41 5.71 -5.77
C VAL A 110 -5.50 4.50 -5.55
N VAL A 111 -4.20 4.73 -5.70
CA VAL A 111 -3.13 3.76 -5.41
C VAL A 111 -2.26 4.31 -4.30
N LEU A 112 -2.17 3.60 -3.17
CA LEU A 112 -1.20 3.91 -2.12
C LEU A 112 0.05 3.06 -2.29
N LEU A 113 1.21 3.72 -2.33
CA LEU A 113 2.53 3.10 -2.46
C LEU A 113 3.41 3.49 -1.28
N GLN A 114 3.71 2.53 -0.41
CA GLN A 114 4.58 2.79 0.74
C GLN A 114 6.06 2.72 0.33
N PRO A 115 6.90 3.71 0.72
CA PRO A 115 8.35 3.68 0.48
C PRO A 115 9.05 2.47 1.09
N THR A 116 8.47 1.87 2.14
CA THR A 116 9.01 0.71 2.86
C THR A 116 8.90 -0.61 2.10
N SER A 117 8.35 -0.60 0.90
CA SER A 117 8.33 -1.75 -0.01
C SER A 117 9.15 -1.44 -1.28
N PRO A 118 10.49 -1.27 -1.15
CA PRO A 118 11.36 -0.82 -2.25
C PRO A 118 11.54 -1.86 -3.36
N LEU A 119 11.24 -3.13 -3.10
CA LEU A 119 11.36 -4.22 -4.08
C LEU A 119 10.09 -4.39 -4.94
N ARG A 120 9.04 -3.59 -4.70
CA ARG A 120 7.86 -3.55 -5.56
C ARG A 120 8.26 -3.14 -6.97
N LEU A 121 7.70 -3.82 -7.96
CA LEU A 121 7.85 -3.51 -9.38
C LEU A 121 6.61 -2.82 -9.94
N ALA A 122 6.76 -2.14 -11.07
CA ALA A 122 5.64 -1.52 -11.79
C ALA A 122 4.56 -2.55 -12.16
N ILE A 123 4.97 -3.77 -12.51
CA ILE A 123 4.03 -4.86 -12.83
C ILE A 123 3.12 -5.23 -11.67
N ASP A 124 3.58 -5.11 -10.41
CA ASP A 124 2.76 -5.39 -9.23
C ASP A 124 1.65 -4.34 -9.10
N ILE A 125 1.96 -3.07 -9.42
CA ILE A 125 1.00 -1.96 -9.44
C ILE A 125 -0.04 -2.21 -10.52
N ASP A 126 0.43 -2.45 -11.75
CA ASP A 126 -0.41 -2.68 -12.92
C ASP A 126 -1.34 -3.88 -12.70
N THR A 127 -0.82 -4.98 -12.18
CA THR A 127 -1.62 -6.20 -11.94
C THR A 127 -2.67 -5.98 -10.86
N CYS A 128 -2.39 -5.21 -9.78
CA CYS A 128 -3.40 -4.87 -8.78
C CYS A 128 -4.57 -4.08 -9.41
N ILE A 129 -4.28 -3.11 -10.27
CA ILE A 129 -5.29 -2.31 -10.99
C ILE A 129 -6.09 -3.23 -11.92
N GLU A 130 -5.41 -4.03 -12.75
CA GLU A 130 -6.05 -4.98 -13.66
C GLU A 130 -6.96 -5.98 -12.94
N ARG A 131 -6.54 -6.50 -11.79
CA ARG A 131 -7.33 -7.42 -10.98
C ARG A 131 -8.60 -6.76 -10.43
N LEU A 132 -8.48 -5.52 -9.92
CA LEU A 132 -9.63 -4.76 -9.44
C LEU A 132 -10.68 -4.61 -10.54
N ILE A 133 -10.26 -4.20 -11.74
CA ILE A 133 -11.16 -3.99 -12.88
C ILE A 133 -11.74 -5.33 -13.39
N ASN A 134 -10.89 -6.34 -13.60
CA ASN A 134 -11.30 -7.65 -14.10
C ASN A 134 -12.33 -8.35 -13.22
N ARG A 135 -12.18 -8.20 -11.90
CA ARG A 135 -13.09 -8.80 -10.91
C ARG A 135 -14.26 -7.89 -10.58
N ASN A 136 -14.28 -6.65 -11.11
CA ASN A 136 -15.27 -5.62 -10.82
C ASN A 136 -15.50 -5.44 -9.32
N VAL A 137 -14.42 -5.35 -8.56
CA VAL A 137 -14.43 -5.14 -7.10
C VAL A 137 -14.05 -3.71 -6.75
N ASN A 138 -14.14 -3.37 -5.46
CA ASN A 138 -13.91 -2.01 -4.99
C ASN A 138 -12.46 -1.76 -4.54
N ALA A 139 -11.75 -2.81 -4.10
CA ALA A 139 -10.36 -2.72 -3.69
C ALA A 139 -9.56 -3.99 -4.01
N CYS A 140 -8.24 -3.81 -4.21
CA CYS A 140 -7.26 -4.86 -4.38
C CYS A 140 -5.99 -4.49 -3.61
N VAL A 141 -5.46 -5.44 -2.83
CA VAL A 141 -4.26 -5.22 -2.00
C VAL A 141 -3.25 -6.33 -2.25
N SER A 142 -1.98 -5.94 -2.35
CA SER A 142 -0.91 -6.92 -2.49
C SER A 142 -0.61 -7.64 -1.17
N VAL A 143 -0.40 -8.94 -1.26
CA VAL A 143 -0.13 -9.83 -0.13
C VAL A 143 1.03 -10.79 -0.45
N VAL A 144 1.55 -11.43 0.57
CA VAL A 144 2.54 -12.52 0.44
C VAL A 144 2.06 -13.74 1.19
N GLU A 145 2.25 -14.94 0.64
CA GLU A 145 1.99 -16.19 1.36
C GLU A 145 2.91 -16.27 2.59
N THR A 146 2.33 -16.54 3.75
CA THR A 146 3.10 -16.56 5.00
C THR A 146 3.97 -17.81 5.09
N SER A 147 5.24 -17.64 5.45
CA SER A 147 6.16 -18.76 5.69
C SER A 147 5.83 -19.53 6.98
N LYS A 148 5.20 -18.83 7.94
CA LYS A 148 4.73 -19.41 9.20
C LYS A 148 3.22 -19.22 9.30
N SER A 149 2.51 -20.30 9.56
CA SER A 149 1.06 -20.27 9.72
C SER A 149 0.66 -19.53 11.00
N PRO A 150 -0.36 -18.67 10.99
CA PRO A 150 -0.89 -18.04 12.20
C PRO A 150 -1.51 -19.04 13.17
N TYR A 151 -1.84 -20.26 12.72
CA TYR A 151 -2.28 -21.36 13.60
C TYR A 151 -1.15 -21.90 14.49
N TRP A 152 0.09 -21.53 14.24
CA TRP A 152 1.25 -21.84 15.07
C TRP A 152 1.85 -20.59 15.70
N MET A 153 1.09 -19.52 15.81
CA MET A 153 1.50 -18.29 16.49
C MET A 153 0.84 -18.23 17.88
N PHE A 154 1.62 -17.80 18.85
CA PHE A 154 1.23 -17.71 20.23
C PHE A 154 1.65 -16.37 20.83
N GLU A 155 0.82 -15.82 21.69
CA GLU A 155 1.21 -14.82 22.67
C GLU A 155 1.76 -15.53 23.91
N LEU A 156 2.55 -14.82 24.72
CA LEU A 156 2.98 -15.30 26.01
C LEU A 156 2.25 -14.51 27.10
N ASN A 157 1.70 -15.22 28.10
CA ASN A 157 1.16 -14.55 29.28
C ASN A 157 2.28 -14.17 30.27
N GLU A 158 1.92 -13.58 31.42
CA GLU A 158 2.85 -13.17 32.49
C GLU A 158 3.69 -14.33 33.06
N HIS A 159 3.27 -15.58 32.87
CA HIS A 159 3.96 -16.80 33.30
C HIS A 159 4.67 -17.50 32.14
N GLU A 160 4.87 -16.82 30.99
CA GLU A 160 5.48 -17.36 29.78
C GLU A 160 4.76 -18.57 29.16
N ASN A 161 3.47 -18.77 29.51
CA ASN A 161 2.66 -19.82 28.89
C ASN A 161 2.10 -19.38 27.54
N PHE A 162 2.01 -20.32 26.61
CA PHE A 162 1.49 -20.11 25.26
C PHE A 162 -0.04 -19.87 25.25
N ILE A 163 -0.44 -18.77 24.64
CA ILE A 163 -1.82 -18.45 24.31
C ILE A 163 -1.95 -18.41 22.79
N PRO A 164 -2.70 -19.32 22.14
CA PRO A 164 -2.86 -19.30 20.69
C PRO A 164 -3.43 -17.97 20.19
N VAL A 165 -2.85 -17.41 19.13
CA VAL A 165 -3.39 -16.20 18.48
C VAL A 165 -4.75 -16.49 17.84
N ILE A 166 -4.90 -17.66 17.20
CA ILE A 166 -6.19 -18.15 16.72
C ILE A 166 -6.77 -19.10 17.75
N LYS A 167 -7.88 -18.67 18.38
CA LYS A 167 -8.58 -19.42 19.43
C LYS A 167 -9.55 -20.42 18.82
N ASP A 168 -9.96 -21.41 19.62
CA ASP A 168 -11.01 -22.38 19.30
C ASP A 168 -10.74 -23.29 18.09
N VAL A 169 -9.45 -23.42 17.71
CA VAL A 169 -9.00 -24.33 16.66
C VAL A 169 -8.03 -25.35 17.26
N PRO A 170 -8.23 -26.67 17.04
CA PRO A 170 -7.27 -27.68 17.48
C PRO A 170 -5.86 -27.40 16.91
N LEU A 171 -4.83 -27.63 17.71
CA LEU A 171 -3.46 -27.51 17.25
C LEU A 171 -3.17 -28.58 16.19
N VAL A 172 -3.01 -28.16 14.94
CA VAL A 172 -2.69 -29.04 13.82
C VAL A 172 -1.18 -29.22 13.77
N SER A 173 -0.70 -30.47 13.88
CA SER A 173 0.74 -30.78 13.92
C SER A 173 1.36 -30.85 12.52
N ILE A 174 0.56 -31.10 11.49
CA ILE A 174 1.03 -31.34 10.13
C ILE A 174 0.84 -30.08 9.29
N ARG A 175 1.95 -29.49 8.82
CA ARG A 175 1.94 -28.23 8.06
C ARG A 175 1.05 -28.28 6.80
N GLN A 176 1.01 -29.42 6.12
CA GLN A 176 0.26 -29.62 4.89
C GLN A 176 -1.26 -29.59 5.08
N GLU A 177 -1.72 -29.80 6.31
CA GLU A 177 -3.15 -29.76 6.66
C GLU A 177 -3.62 -28.33 7.01
N LEU A 178 -2.69 -27.40 7.19
CA LEU A 178 -3.03 -26.02 7.49
C LEU A 178 -3.45 -25.27 6.21
N PRO A 179 -4.47 -24.40 6.33
CA PRO A 179 -4.85 -23.55 5.20
C PRO A 179 -3.72 -22.58 4.85
N LYS A 180 -3.61 -22.27 3.56
CA LYS A 180 -2.73 -21.18 3.11
C LYS A 180 -3.20 -19.87 3.70
N THR A 181 -2.27 -19.12 4.23
CA THR A 181 -2.53 -17.81 4.82
C THR A 181 -1.62 -16.75 4.19
N TYR A 182 -2.11 -15.52 4.15
CA TYR A 182 -1.44 -14.43 3.48
C TYR A 182 -1.29 -13.25 4.43
N ALA A 183 -0.16 -12.57 4.37
CA ALA A 183 0.10 -11.33 5.09
C ALA A 183 0.12 -10.15 4.12
N ILE A 184 -0.38 -9.00 4.55
CA ILE A 184 -0.25 -7.74 3.84
C ILE A 184 1.24 -7.39 3.78
N ASN A 185 1.76 -7.13 2.57
CA ASN A 185 3.18 -6.81 2.37
C ASN A 185 3.47 -5.31 2.26
N GLY A 186 2.42 -4.47 2.28
CA GLY A 186 2.56 -3.01 2.23
C GLY A 186 2.98 -2.45 0.85
N ALA A 187 3.03 -3.27 -0.19
CA ALA A 187 3.57 -2.84 -1.46
C ALA A 187 2.56 -2.04 -2.28
N VAL A 188 1.35 -2.55 -2.52
CA VAL A 188 0.33 -1.91 -3.34
C VAL A 188 -1.05 -2.02 -2.69
N TYR A 189 -1.74 -0.89 -2.58
CA TYR A 189 -3.15 -0.81 -2.23
C TYR A 189 -3.86 -0.02 -3.32
N VAL A 190 -4.91 -0.57 -3.90
CA VAL A 190 -5.72 0.08 -4.94
C VAL A 190 -7.17 0.07 -4.51
N ALA A 191 -7.87 1.19 -4.67
CA ALA A 191 -9.31 1.26 -4.43
C ALA A 191 -9.99 2.25 -5.38
N LYS A 192 -11.29 2.04 -5.63
CA LYS A 192 -12.17 3.06 -6.22
C LYS A 192 -12.31 4.21 -5.24
N ILE A 193 -12.06 5.45 -5.67
CA ILE A 193 -12.02 6.62 -4.77
C ILE A 193 -13.35 6.81 -4.04
N ASN A 194 -14.49 6.70 -4.73
CA ASN A 194 -15.79 6.88 -4.10
C ASN A 194 -16.05 5.86 -2.98
N TRP A 195 -15.65 4.62 -3.18
CA TRP A 195 -15.75 3.57 -2.16
C TRP A 195 -14.79 3.84 -1.00
N PHE A 196 -13.52 4.23 -1.30
CA PHE A 196 -12.51 4.56 -0.30
C PHE A 196 -12.95 5.70 0.62
N ILE A 197 -13.52 6.78 0.06
CA ILE A 197 -14.02 7.92 0.84
C ILE A 197 -15.15 7.49 1.80
N GLN A 198 -16.05 6.59 1.34
CA GLN A 198 -17.17 6.10 2.16
C GLN A 198 -16.71 5.17 3.28
N LYS A 199 -15.81 4.24 2.97
CA LYS A 199 -15.36 3.18 3.89
C LYS A 199 -14.20 3.61 4.76
N LYS A 200 -13.34 4.53 4.28
CA LYS A 200 -12.09 4.96 4.90
C LYS A 200 -11.15 3.79 5.20
N GLU A 201 -11.11 2.81 4.30
CA GLU A 201 -10.32 1.61 4.42
C GLU A 201 -9.93 1.05 3.04
N PHE A 202 -8.84 0.27 2.98
CA PHE A 202 -8.46 -0.50 1.78
C PHE A 202 -8.81 -1.98 1.94
N ILE A 203 -9.10 -2.43 3.14
CA ILE A 203 -9.20 -3.86 3.47
C ILE A 203 -10.46 -4.13 4.25
N ASN A 204 -11.34 -4.92 3.65
CA ASN A 204 -12.50 -5.54 4.28
C ASN A 204 -12.86 -6.82 3.52
N ASP A 205 -14.02 -7.39 3.77
CA ASP A 205 -14.54 -8.61 3.14
C ASP A 205 -14.81 -8.48 1.63
N GLU A 206 -14.91 -7.25 1.09
CA GLU A 206 -15.05 -6.97 -0.35
C GLU A 206 -13.69 -6.84 -1.08
N THR A 207 -12.58 -6.84 -0.35
CA THR A 207 -11.24 -6.60 -0.91
C THR A 207 -10.63 -7.90 -1.44
N ILE A 208 -10.08 -7.86 -2.66
CA ILE A 208 -9.35 -9.00 -3.21
C ILE A 208 -7.84 -8.86 -3.01
N ALA A 209 -7.17 -10.00 -2.98
CA ALA A 209 -5.72 -10.08 -2.86
C ALA A 209 -5.02 -10.22 -4.21
N HIS A 210 -3.85 -9.59 -4.35
CA HIS A 210 -2.82 -9.88 -5.35
C HIS A 210 -1.62 -10.51 -4.63
N ILE A 211 -1.22 -11.73 -5.07
CA ILE A 211 -0.13 -12.53 -4.45
C ILE A 211 1.14 -12.33 -5.26
#